data_7c74ceb11d5fff68fdaca55599bc4bb5
#
_entry.id   7c74ceb11d5fff68fdaca55599bc4bb5
#
_cell.length_a   1.000
_cell.length_b   1.000
_cell.length_c   1.000
_cell.angle_alpha   90.00
_cell.angle_beta   90.00
_cell.angle_gamma   90.00
#
_symmetry.space_group_name_H-M   'P 1'
#
loop_
_entity.id
_entity.type
_entity.pdbx_description
1 polymer ?
#
loop_
_entity_poly.entity_id
_entity_poly.type
_entity_poly.pdbx_seq_one_letter_code
_entity_poly.pdbx_strand_id
1 'polypeptide(L)'
;MSLETITRRCTGLSFLMPENEVYVGEWKVLSINMHPQAVADTPTNYYMVTEEDIACVFQPRKRFTHKGTYGHALLVAGSRGKLGAAQLSARACLRSGVGMLTVHLPKCGELMMQTAVPEAMVDLDPHTDFFTAAPDITPYTTLGIGPGLGQQIETAVALDELMSAVIKPVVLDADALNLIAANRDILNKIPTRSILTPHPKEFDRLAGASNSAYERLQKAREFAKEHRLCVVLKDAYTAICTSEGNVYYSVCGNPGMATAGSGDVLTGIILGLLAQGYEPETAAVAGVFLHGTAGDLAAAQWSERGMISGDLIDSLGKAFKQVI
;
A
#
# COMPACT_ATOMS: atom_id res chain seq x y z
N MET A 1 21.82 -25.13 7.29
CA MET A 1 20.79 -26.19 7.15
C MET A 1 19.47 -25.46 7.15
N SER A 2 18.76 -25.40 6.02
CA SER A 2 17.42 -24.80 5.97
C SER A 2 16.44 -25.72 6.71
N LEU A 3 15.68 -25.16 7.64
CA LEU A 3 14.56 -25.86 8.26
C LEU A 3 13.40 -25.84 7.26
N GLU A 4 12.97 -27.01 6.77
CA GLU A 4 11.73 -27.14 6.01
C GLU A 4 10.60 -27.52 6.98
N THR A 5 9.57 -26.68 7.03
CA THR A 5 8.37 -26.97 7.81
C THR A 5 7.23 -27.36 6.87
N ILE A 6 6.70 -28.56 7.04
CA ILE A 6 5.56 -29.04 6.26
C ILE A 6 4.29 -28.82 7.06
N THR A 7 3.34 -28.06 6.51
CA THR A 7 2.01 -27.90 7.11
C THR A 7 0.96 -28.59 6.26
N ARG A 8 -0.11 -29.07 6.92
CA ARG A 8 -1.20 -29.80 6.25
C ARG A 8 -2.38 -28.86 6.07
N ARG A 9 -2.59 -28.42 4.85
CA ARG A 9 -3.74 -27.70 4.29
C ARG A 9 -4.06 -26.28 4.74
N CYS A 10 -3.57 -25.76 5.85
CA CYS A 10 -3.63 -24.33 6.17
C CYS A 10 -2.33 -23.94 6.88
N THR A 11 -1.84 -22.78 6.57
CA THR A 11 -0.71 -22.21 7.29
C THR A 11 -1.19 -21.80 8.67
N GLY A 12 -0.53 -22.30 9.72
CA GLY A 12 -0.79 -21.77 11.06
C GLY A 12 -0.39 -20.29 11.09
N LEU A 13 -1.24 -19.42 11.67
CA LEU A 13 -0.95 -17.98 11.80
C LEU A 13 0.43 -17.72 12.44
N SER A 14 0.88 -18.62 13.32
CA SER A 14 2.20 -18.59 13.94
C SER A 14 3.36 -18.64 12.94
N PHE A 15 3.17 -19.23 11.75
CA PHE A 15 4.21 -19.29 10.71
C PHE A 15 4.48 -17.93 10.04
N LEU A 16 3.53 -17.03 10.14
CA LEU A 16 3.61 -15.69 9.56
C LEU A 16 4.12 -14.64 10.55
N MET A 17 4.46 -15.07 11.78
CA MET A 17 4.95 -14.17 12.82
C MET A 17 6.48 -14.13 12.86
N PRO A 18 7.11 -12.95 12.77
CA PRO A 18 8.56 -12.81 12.73
C PRO A 18 9.27 -13.41 13.95
N GLU A 19 8.62 -13.45 15.12
CA GLU A 19 9.18 -14.08 16.33
C GLU A 19 9.45 -15.58 16.16
N ASN A 20 8.80 -16.21 15.21
CA ASN A 20 8.89 -17.64 14.97
C ASN A 20 9.82 -18.01 13.79
N GLU A 21 10.39 -17.02 13.10
CA GLU A 21 11.23 -17.24 11.92
C GLU A 21 12.33 -18.29 12.15
N VAL A 22 12.99 -18.23 13.30
CA VAL A 22 14.08 -19.16 13.67
C VAL A 22 13.62 -20.62 13.81
N TYR A 23 12.31 -20.86 13.98
CA TYR A 23 11.72 -22.18 14.17
C TYR A 23 10.99 -22.71 12.94
N VAL A 24 10.53 -21.81 12.06
CA VAL A 24 9.65 -22.16 10.93
C VAL A 24 10.44 -22.48 9.66
N GLY A 25 11.46 -21.67 9.33
CA GLY A 25 12.22 -21.81 8.08
C GLY A 25 11.32 -21.72 6.83
N GLU A 26 11.69 -22.41 5.77
CA GLU A 26 10.84 -22.56 4.59
C GLU A 26 9.68 -23.51 4.88
N TRP A 27 8.47 -23.14 4.50
CA TRP A 27 7.28 -23.96 4.71
C TRP A 27 6.51 -24.19 3.42
N LYS A 28 5.82 -25.33 3.35
CA LYS A 28 4.98 -25.73 2.21
C LYS A 28 3.62 -26.24 2.70
N VAL A 29 2.57 -25.83 2.02
CA VAL A 29 1.20 -26.33 2.27
C VAL A 29 0.95 -27.55 1.40
N LEU A 30 0.67 -28.70 2.03
CA LEU A 30 0.30 -29.92 1.32
C LEU A 30 -1.20 -30.20 1.46
N SER A 31 -1.84 -30.55 0.35
CA SER A 31 -3.23 -30.99 0.37
C SER A 31 -3.34 -32.36 1.04
N ILE A 32 -4.29 -32.48 1.96
CA ILE A 32 -4.68 -33.76 2.58
C ILE A 32 -6.08 -34.20 2.15
N ASN A 33 -6.57 -33.69 1.01
CA ASN A 33 -7.87 -34.04 0.43
C ASN A 33 -9.06 -33.87 1.40
N MET A 34 -9.05 -32.82 2.20
CA MET A 34 -10.24 -32.48 3.00
C MET A 34 -11.40 -32.09 2.06
N HIS A 35 -12.62 -32.37 2.50
CA HIS A 35 -13.80 -32.00 1.71
C HIS A 35 -13.88 -30.47 1.54
N PRO A 36 -14.01 -29.95 0.30
CA PRO A 36 -14.04 -28.48 0.06
C PRO A 36 -15.06 -27.74 0.90
N GLN A 37 -16.27 -28.33 1.06
CA GLN A 37 -17.33 -27.73 1.86
C GLN A 37 -16.95 -27.59 3.33
N ALA A 38 -16.27 -28.60 3.92
CA ALA A 38 -15.82 -28.54 5.32
C ALA A 38 -14.80 -27.40 5.55
N VAL A 39 -14.02 -27.06 4.53
CA VAL A 39 -13.10 -25.90 4.56
C VAL A 39 -13.88 -24.61 4.47
N ALA A 40 -14.82 -24.51 3.51
CA ALA A 40 -15.63 -23.32 3.30
C ALA A 40 -16.52 -23.00 4.52
N ASP A 41 -17.03 -24.03 5.18
CA ASP A 41 -17.90 -23.88 6.37
C ASP A 41 -17.12 -23.61 7.67
N THR A 42 -15.77 -23.66 7.64
CA THR A 42 -14.98 -23.37 8.84
C THR A 42 -14.88 -21.85 9.04
N PRO A 43 -15.46 -21.30 10.13
CA PRO A 43 -15.41 -19.87 10.37
C PRO A 43 -13.98 -19.41 10.63
N THR A 44 -13.55 -18.41 9.88
CA THR A 44 -12.24 -17.76 10.04
C THR A 44 -12.34 -16.29 9.65
N ASN A 45 -11.46 -15.47 10.25
CA ASN A 45 -11.25 -14.09 9.83
C ASN A 45 -9.85 -13.90 9.19
N TYR A 46 -9.15 -14.99 8.90
CA TYR A 46 -7.78 -14.96 8.37
C TYR A 46 -7.74 -15.71 7.04
N TYR A 47 -7.29 -15.03 6.02
CA TYR A 47 -7.26 -15.52 4.64
C TYR A 47 -5.86 -15.35 4.05
N MET A 48 -5.39 -16.32 3.32
CA MET A 48 -4.20 -16.20 2.50
C MET A 48 -4.62 -15.88 1.07
N VAL A 49 -4.07 -14.82 0.52
CA VAL A 49 -4.37 -14.36 -0.85
C VAL A 49 -3.62 -15.24 -1.84
N THR A 50 -4.33 -15.75 -2.83
CA THR A 50 -3.77 -16.55 -3.93
C THR A 50 -3.80 -15.79 -5.26
N GLU A 51 -3.08 -16.29 -6.25
CA GLU A 51 -3.08 -15.73 -7.60
C GLU A 51 -4.48 -15.79 -8.22
N GLU A 52 -5.22 -16.88 -7.97
CA GLU A 52 -6.58 -17.07 -8.47
C GLU A 52 -7.55 -16.03 -7.88
N ASP A 53 -7.40 -15.67 -6.61
CA ASP A 53 -8.21 -14.62 -5.98
C ASP A 53 -7.98 -13.27 -6.68
N ILE A 54 -6.73 -12.98 -7.02
CA ILE A 54 -6.36 -11.71 -7.69
C ILE A 54 -6.75 -11.71 -9.17
N ALA A 55 -6.66 -12.85 -9.85
CA ALA A 55 -7.11 -12.98 -11.23
C ALA A 55 -8.60 -12.62 -11.39
N CYS A 56 -9.43 -12.94 -10.41
CA CYS A 56 -10.86 -12.60 -10.41
C CYS A 56 -11.12 -11.08 -10.22
N VAL A 57 -10.16 -10.32 -9.70
CA VAL A 57 -10.33 -8.87 -9.47
C VAL A 57 -10.26 -8.08 -10.77
N PHE A 58 -9.34 -8.45 -11.67
CA PHE A 58 -9.05 -7.67 -12.84
C PHE A 58 -9.96 -8.03 -14.03
N GLN A 59 -10.65 -7.02 -14.56
CA GLN A 59 -11.46 -7.18 -15.76
C GLN A 59 -10.69 -6.69 -17.00
N PRO A 60 -10.83 -7.36 -18.14
CA PRO A 60 -10.23 -6.91 -19.39
C PRO A 60 -10.69 -5.49 -19.75
N ARG A 61 -9.73 -4.65 -20.16
CA ARG A 61 -10.03 -3.29 -20.59
C ARG A 61 -10.86 -3.29 -21.87
N LYS A 62 -11.92 -2.51 -21.89
CA LYS A 62 -12.78 -2.36 -23.07
C LYS A 62 -12.07 -1.55 -24.16
N ARG A 63 -12.33 -1.87 -25.43
CA ARG A 63 -11.71 -1.20 -26.56
C ARG A 63 -12.09 0.29 -26.67
N PHE A 64 -13.34 0.62 -26.35
CA PHE A 64 -13.86 1.99 -26.43
C PHE A 64 -13.81 2.63 -25.03
N THR A 65 -12.62 3.07 -24.63
CA THR A 65 -12.35 3.77 -23.37
C THR A 65 -11.42 4.94 -23.61
N HIS A 66 -11.37 5.86 -22.67
CA HIS A 66 -10.47 7.01 -22.68
C HIS A 66 -9.81 7.15 -21.30
N LYS A 67 -8.79 8.01 -21.19
CA LYS A 67 -8.04 8.19 -19.93
C LYS A 67 -8.93 8.47 -18.72
N GLY A 68 -9.99 9.27 -18.87
CA GLY A 68 -10.94 9.56 -17.77
C GLY A 68 -11.72 8.34 -17.27
N THR A 69 -11.85 7.26 -18.07
CA THR A 69 -12.50 6.02 -17.63
C THR A 69 -11.73 5.31 -16.51
N TYR A 70 -10.41 5.51 -16.45
CA TYR A 70 -9.51 4.89 -15.49
C TYR A 70 -9.09 5.83 -14.37
N GLY A 71 -9.87 6.88 -14.13
CA GLY A 71 -9.74 7.79 -13.01
C GLY A 71 -8.62 8.83 -13.15
N HIS A 72 -8.63 9.74 -12.20
CA HIS A 72 -7.63 10.79 -12.04
C HIS A 72 -7.18 10.81 -10.58
N ALA A 73 -5.98 10.36 -10.31
CA ALA A 73 -5.39 10.35 -8.98
C ALA A 73 -4.70 11.69 -8.67
N LEU A 74 -4.78 12.14 -7.41
CA LEU A 74 -3.90 13.17 -6.86
C LEU A 74 -2.93 12.52 -5.88
N LEU A 75 -1.64 12.74 -6.07
CA LEU A 75 -0.59 12.35 -5.13
C LEU A 75 -0.02 13.59 -4.44
N VAL A 76 -0.21 13.73 -3.13
CA VAL A 76 0.38 14.79 -2.29
C VAL A 76 1.63 14.23 -1.63
N ALA A 77 2.80 14.57 -2.14
CA ALA A 77 4.04 13.91 -1.76
C ALA A 77 5.29 14.76 -2.01
N GLY A 78 6.37 14.42 -1.33
CA GLY A 78 7.67 15.04 -1.52
C GLY A 78 7.89 16.30 -0.69
N SER A 79 9.14 16.47 -0.30
CA SER A 79 9.71 17.67 0.31
C SER A 79 11.17 17.78 -0.11
N ARG A 80 11.81 18.92 0.12
CA ARG A 80 13.24 19.09 -0.18
C ARG A 80 14.06 17.97 0.46
N GLY A 81 14.83 17.26 -0.37
CA GLY A 81 15.64 16.09 0.04
C GLY A 81 14.88 14.75 0.03
N LYS A 82 13.55 14.73 -0.17
CA LYS A 82 12.72 13.51 -0.20
C LYS A 82 11.84 13.41 -1.46
N LEU A 83 12.17 14.13 -2.52
CA LEU A 83 11.40 14.12 -3.76
C LEU A 83 11.41 12.76 -4.48
N GLY A 84 12.42 11.91 -4.22
CA GLY A 84 12.47 10.56 -4.75
C GLY A 84 11.29 9.68 -4.36
N ALA A 85 10.73 9.86 -3.15
CA ALA A 85 9.54 9.15 -2.70
C ALA A 85 8.31 9.52 -3.56
N ALA A 86 8.12 10.81 -3.86
CA ALA A 86 7.07 11.27 -4.76
C ALA A 86 7.23 10.69 -6.18
N GLN A 87 8.47 10.64 -6.68
CA GLN A 87 8.78 10.07 -8.01
C GLN A 87 8.45 8.57 -8.07
N LEU A 88 8.86 7.79 -7.07
CA LEU A 88 8.59 6.34 -7.02
C LEU A 88 7.10 6.06 -6.94
N SER A 89 6.37 6.76 -6.07
CA SER A 89 4.91 6.63 -5.95
C SER A 89 4.20 7.03 -7.24
N ALA A 90 4.61 8.11 -7.89
CA ALA A 90 4.02 8.58 -9.14
C ALA A 90 4.21 7.54 -10.29
N ARG A 91 5.44 7.03 -10.47
CA ARG A 91 5.72 6.00 -11.47
C ARG A 91 4.93 4.72 -11.20
N ALA A 92 4.87 4.27 -9.95
CA ALA A 92 4.12 3.09 -9.56
C ALA A 92 2.60 3.26 -9.80
N CYS A 93 2.05 4.43 -9.49
CA CYS A 93 0.64 4.76 -9.75
C CYS A 93 0.31 4.68 -11.25
N LEU A 94 1.12 5.29 -12.10
CA LEU A 94 0.96 5.23 -13.55
C LEU A 94 1.08 3.80 -14.09
N ARG A 95 2.06 3.03 -13.61
CA ARG A 95 2.25 1.62 -14.00
C ARG A 95 1.14 0.69 -13.51
N SER A 96 0.35 1.14 -12.53
CA SER A 96 -0.82 0.39 -12.04
C SER A 96 -2.10 0.64 -12.85
N GLY A 97 -2.01 1.45 -13.90
CA GLY A 97 -3.06 1.58 -14.90
C GLY A 97 -4.03 2.73 -14.70
N VAL A 98 -3.76 3.67 -13.81
CA VAL A 98 -4.56 4.90 -13.68
C VAL A 98 -4.58 5.68 -15.01
N GLY A 99 -5.69 6.35 -15.29
CA GLY A 99 -5.82 7.10 -16.53
C GLY A 99 -5.10 8.44 -16.53
N MET A 100 -5.07 9.13 -15.38
CA MET A 100 -4.41 10.40 -15.17
C MET A 100 -3.86 10.49 -13.75
N LEU A 101 -2.70 11.13 -13.61
CA LEU A 101 -2.08 11.44 -12.33
C LEU A 101 -1.68 12.91 -12.29
N THR A 102 -2.02 13.58 -11.20
CA THR A 102 -1.43 14.86 -10.82
C THR A 102 -0.64 14.67 -9.53
N VAL A 103 0.54 15.26 -9.46
CA VAL A 103 1.35 15.26 -8.25
C VAL A 103 1.38 16.68 -7.69
N HIS A 104 0.83 16.84 -6.48
CA HIS A 104 0.99 18.06 -5.70
C HIS A 104 2.27 17.98 -4.89
N LEU A 105 3.18 18.90 -5.12
CA LEU A 105 4.52 18.89 -4.54
C LEU A 105 5.08 20.30 -4.38
N PRO A 106 6.08 20.52 -3.51
CA PRO A 106 6.71 21.84 -3.34
C PRO A 106 7.44 22.28 -4.62
N LYS A 107 7.56 23.60 -4.82
CA LYS A 107 8.16 24.18 -6.03
C LYS A 107 9.54 23.62 -6.39
N CYS A 108 10.36 23.24 -5.39
CA CYS A 108 11.67 22.67 -5.65
C CYS A 108 11.62 21.32 -6.40
N GLY A 109 10.45 20.69 -6.46
CA GLY A 109 10.27 19.38 -7.10
C GLY A 109 9.79 19.45 -8.56
N GLU A 110 9.37 20.61 -9.06
CA GLU A 110 8.75 20.75 -10.38
C GLU A 110 9.60 20.17 -11.51
N LEU A 111 10.82 20.67 -11.68
CA LEU A 111 11.71 20.26 -12.77
C LEU A 111 12.05 18.76 -12.68
N MET A 112 12.27 18.26 -11.45
CA MET A 112 12.57 16.85 -11.24
C MET A 112 11.39 15.97 -11.64
N MET A 113 10.17 16.32 -11.22
CA MET A 113 8.98 15.52 -11.55
C MET A 113 8.70 15.53 -13.05
N GLN A 114 8.70 16.69 -13.70
CA GLN A 114 8.47 16.80 -15.14
C GLN A 114 9.55 16.09 -15.98
N THR A 115 10.78 16.01 -15.47
CA THR A 115 11.87 15.29 -16.15
C THR A 115 11.76 13.78 -15.96
N ALA A 116 11.48 13.33 -14.73
CA ALA A 116 11.52 11.92 -14.36
C ALA A 116 10.22 11.16 -14.63
N VAL A 117 9.08 11.86 -14.61
CA VAL A 117 7.73 11.30 -14.80
C VAL A 117 6.90 12.24 -15.70
N PRO A 118 7.26 12.34 -16.98
CA PRO A 118 6.61 13.30 -17.90
C PRO A 118 5.12 13.00 -18.14
N GLU A 119 4.65 11.81 -17.82
CA GLU A 119 3.22 11.43 -17.90
C GLU A 119 2.38 12.01 -16.75
N ALA A 120 3.00 12.48 -15.66
CA ALA A 120 2.30 13.09 -14.54
C ALA A 120 2.17 14.60 -14.75
N MET A 121 0.99 15.12 -14.46
CA MET A 121 0.77 16.56 -14.30
C MET A 121 1.32 17.01 -12.95
N VAL A 122 1.71 18.25 -12.84
CA VAL A 122 2.24 18.85 -11.61
C VAL A 122 1.31 19.95 -11.15
N ASP A 123 0.98 19.95 -9.86
CA ASP A 123 0.35 21.03 -9.12
C ASP A 123 1.32 21.50 -8.03
N LEU A 124 1.57 22.80 -7.93
CA LEU A 124 2.64 23.34 -7.09
C LEU A 124 2.11 23.93 -5.79
N ASP A 125 2.63 23.42 -4.67
CA ASP A 125 2.47 24.07 -3.37
C ASP A 125 3.02 25.51 -3.43
N PRO A 126 2.40 26.48 -2.74
CA PRO A 126 2.93 27.84 -2.66
C PRO A 126 4.32 27.92 -2.00
N HIS A 127 4.68 26.96 -1.16
CA HIS A 127 5.99 26.88 -0.52
C HIS A 127 7.04 26.20 -1.43
N THR A 128 8.32 26.56 -1.22
CA THR A 128 9.39 26.03 -2.06
C THR A 128 9.81 24.62 -1.67
N ASP A 129 9.74 24.25 -0.38
CA ASP A 129 10.46 23.12 0.17
C ASP A 129 9.58 21.99 0.74
N PHE A 130 8.34 22.30 1.11
CA PHE A 130 7.44 21.32 1.72
C PHE A 130 5.96 21.71 1.53
N PHE A 131 5.05 20.81 1.84
CA PHE A 131 3.60 20.96 1.72
C PHE A 131 3.06 21.94 2.77
N THR A 132 2.32 22.97 2.34
CA THR A 132 1.77 24.01 3.21
C THR A 132 0.33 24.41 2.91
N ALA A 133 -0.24 23.96 1.80
CA ALA A 133 -1.60 24.35 1.41
C ALA A 133 -2.36 23.19 0.77
N ALA A 134 -3.59 22.97 1.23
CA ALA A 134 -4.47 21.95 0.64
C ALA A 134 -4.82 22.35 -0.82
N PRO A 135 -4.56 21.48 -1.82
CA PRO A 135 -4.95 21.73 -3.21
C PRO A 135 -6.46 21.62 -3.42
N ASP A 136 -6.97 22.15 -4.55
CA ASP A 136 -8.32 21.82 -5.00
C ASP A 136 -8.43 20.35 -5.36
N ILE A 137 -9.25 19.61 -4.61
CA ILE A 137 -9.43 18.16 -4.77
C ILE A 137 -10.60 17.79 -5.69
N THR A 138 -11.36 18.76 -6.16
CA THR A 138 -12.59 18.54 -6.94
C THR A 138 -12.40 17.68 -8.20
N PRO A 139 -11.31 17.84 -9.00
CA PRO A 139 -11.12 17.08 -10.23
C PRO A 139 -10.74 15.60 -10.02
N TYR A 140 -10.38 15.20 -8.80
CA TYR A 140 -9.74 13.90 -8.57
C TYR A 140 -10.72 12.83 -8.07
N THR A 141 -10.47 11.59 -8.46
CA THR A 141 -11.26 10.43 -8.03
C THR A 141 -10.85 9.98 -6.63
N THR A 142 -9.57 10.07 -6.30
CA THR A 142 -9.01 9.75 -4.98
C THR A 142 -7.65 10.41 -4.78
N LEU A 143 -7.14 10.36 -3.55
CA LEU A 143 -5.87 10.94 -3.13
C LEU A 143 -4.95 9.88 -2.52
N GLY A 144 -3.65 10.02 -2.77
CA GLY A 144 -2.57 9.38 -2.02
C GLY A 144 -1.74 10.45 -1.34
N ILE A 145 -1.43 10.29 -0.06
CA ILE A 145 -0.79 11.35 0.73
C ILE A 145 0.29 10.74 1.61
N GLY A 146 1.47 11.36 1.63
CA GLY A 146 2.45 11.05 2.66
C GLY A 146 3.87 10.72 2.24
N PRO A 147 4.13 10.03 1.11
CA PRO A 147 5.49 9.70 0.69
C PRO A 147 6.40 10.94 0.67
N GLY A 148 7.39 10.97 1.57
CA GLY A 148 8.36 12.07 1.63
C GLY A 148 7.78 13.47 1.93
N LEU A 149 6.60 13.55 2.53
CA LEU A 149 5.88 14.82 2.75
C LEU A 149 6.60 15.77 3.73
N GLY A 150 7.32 15.22 4.69
CA GLY A 150 7.89 15.96 5.80
C GLY A 150 6.94 16.04 7.00
N GLN A 151 7.47 16.55 8.13
CA GLN A 151 6.72 16.59 9.40
C GLN A 151 6.78 18.01 10.02
N GLN A 152 6.80 19.05 9.19
CA GLN A 152 6.76 20.43 9.61
C GLN A 152 5.39 20.76 10.21
N ILE A 153 5.34 21.77 11.08
CA ILE A 153 4.08 22.20 11.72
C ILE A 153 3.08 22.67 10.65
N GLU A 154 3.55 23.43 9.67
CA GLU A 154 2.74 23.92 8.55
C GLU A 154 2.20 22.75 7.72
N THR A 155 2.99 21.69 7.52
CA THR A 155 2.55 20.48 6.85
C THR A 155 1.44 19.75 7.63
N ALA A 156 1.53 19.74 8.96
CA ALA A 156 0.47 19.18 9.80
C ALA A 156 -0.84 19.98 9.69
N VAL A 157 -0.77 21.31 9.65
CA VAL A 157 -1.93 22.19 9.47
C VAL A 157 -2.57 21.95 8.10
N ALA A 158 -1.77 21.94 7.04
CA ALA A 158 -2.26 21.70 5.69
C ALA A 158 -2.89 20.31 5.52
N LEU A 159 -2.32 19.28 6.17
CA LEU A 159 -2.90 17.93 6.20
C LEU A 159 -4.26 17.91 6.92
N ASP A 160 -4.38 18.62 8.04
CA ASP A 160 -5.63 18.73 8.80
C ASP A 160 -6.73 19.43 7.99
N GLU A 161 -6.38 20.48 7.28
CA GLU A 161 -7.28 21.19 6.36
C GLU A 161 -7.71 20.27 5.20
N LEU A 162 -6.75 19.58 4.58
CA LEU A 162 -7.02 18.63 3.49
C LEU A 162 -7.98 17.52 3.95
N MET A 163 -7.72 16.91 5.11
CA MET A 163 -8.59 15.86 5.64
C MET A 163 -9.98 16.35 6.00
N SER A 164 -10.13 17.63 6.33
CA SER A 164 -11.46 18.24 6.58
C SER A 164 -12.28 18.40 5.30
N ALA A 165 -11.65 18.47 4.13
CA ALA A 165 -12.31 18.63 2.83
C ALA A 165 -12.57 17.30 2.10
N VAL A 166 -11.80 16.26 2.42
CA VAL A 166 -11.89 14.96 1.73
C VAL A 166 -13.06 14.14 2.24
N ILE A 167 -13.89 13.62 1.32
CA ILE A 167 -15.06 12.78 1.63
C ILE A 167 -14.96 11.36 1.04
N LYS A 168 -14.01 11.11 0.16
CA LYS A 168 -13.78 9.81 -0.50
C LYS A 168 -12.62 9.07 0.17
N PRO A 169 -12.58 7.74 0.10
CA PRO A 169 -11.44 6.98 0.59
C PRO A 169 -10.12 7.44 -0.03
N VAL A 170 -9.08 7.51 0.78
CA VAL A 170 -7.72 7.93 0.41
C VAL A 170 -6.68 6.89 0.80
N VAL A 171 -5.46 7.01 0.27
CA VAL A 171 -4.30 6.22 0.71
C VAL A 171 -3.38 7.13 1.54
N LEU A 172 -3.07 6.70 2.76
CA LEU A 172 -2.22 7.42 3.71
C LEU A 172 -0.98 6.58 4.07
N ASP A 173 0.20 7.13 3.90
CA ASP A 173 1.47 6.44 4.16
C ASP A 173 2.51 7.36 4.82
N ALA A 174 3.54 6.77 5.34
CA ALA A 174 4.78 7.43 5.74
C ALA A 174 4.58 8.68 6.63
N ASP A 175 5.05 9.86 6.16
CA ASP A 175 4.99 11.09 6.94
C ASP A 175 3.55 11.52 7.26
N ALA A 176 2.55 11.21 6.41
CA ALA A 176 1.14 11.47 6.75
C ALA A 176 0.70 10.67 7.99
N LEU A 177 1.08 9.39 8.09
CA LEU A 177 0.78 8.56 9.27
C LEU A 177 1.48 9.08 10.53
N ASN A 178 2.72 9.58 10.40
CA ASN A 178 3.44 10.18 11.50
C ASN A 178 2.77 11.47 12.00
N LEU A 179 2.29 12.32 11.09
CA LEU A 179 1.56 13.55 11.43
C LEU A 179 0.23 13.24 12.11
N ILE A 180 -0.53 12.24 11.61
CA ILE A 180 -1.78 11.76 12.22
C ILE A 180 -1.51 11.19 13.63
N ALA A 181 -0.42 10.45 13.81
CA ALA A 181 -0.04 9.94 15.13
C ALA A 181 0.28 11.04 16.13
N ALA A 182 0.89 12.13 15.66
CA ALA A 182 1.21 13.31 16.48
C ALA A 182 -0.02 14.19 16.76
N ASN A 183 -0.99 14.24 15.85
CA ASN A 183 -2.24 14.99 15.99
C ASN A 183 -3.45 14.07 15.73
N ARG A 184 -3.97 13.47 16.82
CA ARG A 184 -5.07 12.49 16.76
C ARG A 184 -6.39 13.05 16.25
N ASP A 185 -6.60 14.35 16.27
CA ASP A 185 -7.82 14.97 15.75
C ASP A 185 -7.96 14.74 14.26
N ILE A 186 -6.84 14.65 13.53
CA ILE A 186 -6.84 14.33 12.09
C ILE A 186 -7.41 12.92 11.83
N LEU A 187 -7.17 11.96 12.71
CA LEU A 187 -7.69 10.59 12.56
C LEU A 187 -9.22 10.55 12.44
N ASN A 188 -9.90 11.41 13.19
CA ASN A 188 -11.38 11.48 13.19
C ASN A 188 -11.94 12.09 11.90
N LYS A 189 -11.10 12.72 11.07
CA LYS A 189 -11.47 13.35 9.80
C LYS A 189 -11.22 12.43 8.60
N ILE A 190 -10.52 11.32 8.79
CA ILE A 190 -10.21 10.39 7.70
C ILE A 190 -11.51 9.75 7.22
N PRO A 191 -11.82 9.81 5.91
CA PRO A 191 -12.99 9.14 5.36
C PRO A 191 -12.96 7.64 5.63
N THR A 192 -14.14 7.08 5.94
CA THR A 192 -14.27 5.63 6.14
C THR A 192 -13.78 4.86 4.92
N ARG A 193 -13.24 3.64 5.15
CA ARG A 193 -12.65 2.77 4.15
C ARG A 193 -11.36 3.30 3.51
N SER A 194 -10.79 4.43 4.01
CA SER A 194 -9.44 4.86 3.61
C SER A 194 -8.40 3.80 3.97
N ILE A 195 -7.31 3.78 3.22
CA ILE A 195 -6.26 2.76 3.31
C ILE A 195 -5.04 3.38 3.96
N LEU A 196 -4.62 2.85 5.10
CA LEU A 196 -3.39 3.21 5.80
C LEU A 196 -2.35 2.11 5.55
N THR A 197 -1.11 2.49 5.23
CA THR A 197 -0.04 1.55 4.90
C THR A 197 1.14 1.61 5.87
N PRO A 198 0.93 1.48 7.19
CA PRO A 198 2.00 1.61 8.17
C PRO A 198 2.96 0.41 8.15
N HIS A 199 4.25 0.66 8.33
CA HIS A 199 5.17 -0.34 8.85
C HIS A 199 5.00 -0.49 10.39
N PRO A 200 5.53 -1.56 11.05
CA PRO A 200 5.28 -1.83 12.46
C PRO A 200 5.48 -0.63 13.39
N LYS A 201 6.56 0.14 13.20
CA LYS A 201 6.85 1.31 14.06
C LYS A 201 5.89 2.49 13.81
N GLU A 202 5.42 2.70 12.59
CA GLU A 202 4.39 3.69 12.27
C GLU A 202 3.06 3.30 12.91
N PHE A 203 2.70 2.03 12.81
CA PHE A 203 1.49 1.53 13.45
C PHE A 203 1.55 1.65 14.99
N ASP A 204 2.68 1.31 15.60
CA ASP A 204 2.86 1.47 17.05
C ASP A 204 2.74 2.93 17.52
N ARG A 205 3.11 3.92 16.68
CA ARG A 205 2.84 5.34 16.97
C ARG A 205 1.36 5.68 16.88
N LEU A 206 0.64 5.08 15.92
CA LEU A 206 -0.80 5.27 15.71
C LEU A 206 -1.65 4.58 16.78
N ALA A 207 -1.36 3.35 17.16
CA ALA A 207 -2.23 2.50 17.96
C ALA A 207 -1.66 2.12 19.33
N GLY A 208 -0.47 2.63 19.66
CA GLY A 208 0.28 2.28 20.88
C GLY A 208 1.17 1.06 20.68
N ALA A 209 2.27 1.03 21.46
CA ALA A 209 3.30 0.00 21.38
C ALA A 209 2.73 -1.42 21.59
N SER A 210 3.31 -2.38 20.91
CA SER A 210 2.95 -3.81 20.98
C SER A 210 4.16 -4.64 21.41
N ASN A 211 3.92 -5.67 22.23
CA ASN A 211 4.97 -6.55 22.77
C ASN A 211 5.32 -7.71 21.81
N SER A 212 4.45 -7.97 20.81
CA SER A 212 4.66 -9.03 19.81
C SER A 212 3.99 -8.65 18.48
N ALA A 213 4.36 -9.32 17.40
CA ALA A 213 3.69 -9.14 16.10
C ALA A 213 2.23 -9.60 16.16
N TYR A 214 1.93 -10.65 16.91
CA TYR A 214 0.55 -11.09 17.11
C TYR A 214 -0.29 -10.04 17.84
N GLU A 215 0.21 -9.42 18.91
CA GLU A 215 -0.48 -8.33 19.60
C GLU A 215 -0.71 -7.14 18.65
N ARG A 216 0.30 -6.77 17.86
CA ARG A 216 0.18 -5.71 16.85
C ARG A 216 -0.89 -6.01 15.81
N LEU A 217 -0.95 -7.26 15.35
CA LEU A 217 -1.99 -7.71 14.43
C LEU A 217 -3.39 -7.56 15.03
N GLN A 218 -3.60 -8.00 16.27
CA GLN A 218 -4.92 -7.85 16.92
C GLN A 218 -5.29 -6.36 17.08
N LYS A 219 -4.35 -5.53 17.50
CA LYS A 219 -4.56 -4.06 17.55
C LYS A 219 -4.88 -3.49 16.16
N ALA A 220 -4.21 -3.96 15.10
CA ALA A 220 -4.50 -3.48 13.74
C ALA A 220 -5.91 -3.87 13.28
N ARG A 221 -6.38 -5.05 13.62
CA ARG A 221 -7.76 -5.49 13.34
C ARG A 221 -8.78 -4.64 14.10
N GLU A 222 -8.56 -4.41 15.38
CA GLU A 222 -9.46 -3.60 16.22
C GLU A 222 -9.47 -2.15 15.74
N PHE A 223 -8.31 -1.57 15.46
CA PHE A 223 -8.16 -0.23 14.93
C PHE A 223 -8.88 -0.06 13.59
N ALA A 224 -8.72 -1.03 12.68
CA ALA A 224 -9.40 -1.01 11.37
C ALA A 224 -10.93 -1.02 11.54
N LYS A 225 -11.47 -1.83 12.45
CA LYS A 225 -12.90 -1.88 12.76
C LYS A 225 -13.41 -0.60 13.42
N GLU A 226 -12.73 -0.13 14.47
CA GLU A 226 -13.13 1.03 15.27
C GLU A 226 -13.23 2.28 14.39
N HIS A 227 -12.21 2.50 13.56
CA HIS A 227 -12.14 3.68 12.68
C HIS A 227 -12.75 3.43 11.30
N ARG A 228 -13.27 2.23 11.00
CA ARG A 228 -13.79 1.82 9.70
C ARG A 228 -12.79 2.06 8.56
N LEU A 229 -11.54 1.69 8.78
CA LEU A 229 -10.41 1.87 7.86
C LEU A 229 -9.92 0.51 7.34
N CYS A 230 -9.10 0.54 6.30
CA CYS A 230 -8.29 -0.59 5.87
C CYS A 230 -6.83 -0.34 6.29
N VAL A 231 -6.23 -1.27 7.05
CA VAL A 231 -4.85 -1.15 7.53
C VAL A 231 -3.98 -2.21 6.86
N VAL A 232 -3.06 -1.76 6.04
CA VAL A 232 -2.01 -2.59 5.41
C VAL A 232 -0.78 -2.56 6.32
N LEU A 233 -0.69 -3.50 7.24
CA LEU A 233 0.44 -3.64 8.15
C LEU A 233 1.60 -4.31 7.42
N LYS A 234 2.57 -3.50 7.00
CA LYS A 234 3.73 -3.92 6.20
C LYS A 234 4.70 -4.76 7.05
N ASP A 235 5.00 -5.98 6.61
CA ASP A 235 6.02 -6.84 7.19
C ASP A 235 6.45 -7.85 6.10
N ALA A 236 7.31 -8.82 6.42
CA ALA A 236 7.68 -9.93 5.52
C ALA A 236 6.44 -10.61 4.93
N TYR A 237 5.44 -10.86 5.76
CA TYR A 237 4.09 -11.26 5.35
C TYR A 237 3.13 -10.12 5.67
N THR A 238 2.83 -9.30 4.67
CA THR A 238 1.96 -8.13 4.86
C THR A 238 0.53 -8.55 5.19
N ALA A 239 -0.02 -8.01 6.28
CA ALA A 239 -1.38 -8.25 6.73
C ALA A 239 -2.29 -7.07 6.35
N ILE A 240 -3.39 -7.34 5.65
CA ILE A 240 -4.41 -6.36 5.29
C ILE A 240 -5.62 -6.56 6.20
N CYS A 241 -5.79 -5.68 7.19
CA CYS A 241 -6.90 -5.70 8.13
C CYS A 241 -8.03 -4.81 7.59
N THR A 242 -9.21 -5.40 7.38
CA THR A 242 -10.36 -4.69 6.82
C THR A 242 -11.24 -4.06 7.90
N SER A 243 -12.10 -3.14 7.49
CA SER A 243 -13.10 -2.50 8.34
C SER A 243 -14.09 -3.49 8.99
N GLU A 244 -14.23 -4.69 8.42
CA GLU A 244 -15.08 -5.76 8.96
C GLU A 244 -14.34 -6.69 9.94
N GLY A 245 -13.01 -6.51 10.08
CA GLY A 245 -12.15 -7.30 10.97
C GLY A 245 -11.62 -8.58 10.33
N ASN A 246 -11.72 -8.73 9.01
CA ASN A 246 -11.01 -9.77 8.28
C ASN A 246 -9.55 -9.39 8.08
N VAL A 247 -8.69 -10.38 7.95
CA VAL A 247 -7.27 -10.21 7.69
C VAL A 247 -6.88 -11.04 6.47
N TYR A 248 -6.35 -10.38 5.46
CA TYR A 248 -5.79 -11.01 4.27
C TYR A 248 -4.27 -10.95 4.34
N TYR A 249 -3.61 -12.08 4.14
CA TYR A 249 -2.15 -12.17 4.09
C TYR A 249 -1.67 -12.36 2.66
N SER A 250 -0.73 -11.52 2.23
CA SER A 250 0.09 -11.80 1.05
C SER A 250 1.38 -12.47 1.49
N VAL A 251 1.70 -13.58 0.81
CA VAL A 251 2.93 -14.34 1.01
C VAL A 251 3.92 -14.15 -0.13
N CYS A 252 3.59 -13.29 -1.11
CA CYS A 252 4.49 -12.87 -2.18
C CYS A 252 5.47 -11.81 -1.65
N GLY A 253 6.64 -11.78 -2.24
CA GLY A 253 7.72 -10.87 -1.87
C GLY A 253 8.90 -11.60 -1.27
N ASN A 254 10.03 -10.90 -1.16
CA ASN A 254 11.29 -11.45 -0.72
C ASN A 254 12.09 -10.43 0.09
N PRO A 255 13.15 -10.86 0.82
CA PRO A 255 13.95 -9.97 1.66
C PRO A 255 14.61 -8.80 0.93
N GLY A 256 14.85 -8.89 -0.39
CA GLY A 256 15.39 -7.80 -1.21
C GLY A 256 14.49 -6.57 -1.27
N MET A 257 13.19 -6.74 -0.99
CA MET A 257 12.24 -5.63 -0.90
C MET A 257 12.44 -4.74 0.35
N ALA A 258 13.27 -5.15 1.30
CA ALA A 258 13.68 -4.33 2.45
C ALA A 258 14.67 -3.23 2.01
N THR A 259 14.30 -2.43 1.01
CA THR A 259 15.06 -1.32 0.44
C THR A 259 14.26 -0.03 0.49
N ALA A 260 14.99 1.11 0.50
CA ALA A 260 14.35 2.43 0.53
C ALA A 260 13.45 2.63 -0.71
N GLY A 261 12.25 3.16 -0.48
CA GLY A 261 11.28 3.45 -1.54
C GLY A 261 10.30 2.32 -1.87
N SER A 262 10.49 1.09 -1.36
CA SER A 262 9.55 -0.03 -1.58
C SER A 262 8.14 0.29 -1.08
N GLY A 263 8.01 0.93 0.09
CA GLY A 263 6.73 1.42 0.60
C GLY A 263 6.09 2.49 -0.29
N ASP A 264 6.91 3.42 -0.83
CA ASP A 264 6.43 4.46 -1.74
C ASP A 264 5.86 3.85 -3.04
N VAL A 265 6.48 2.77 -3.53
CA VAL A 265 5.96 1.99 -4.67
C VAL A 265 4.61 1.37 -4.33
N LEU A 266 4.47 0.74 -3.16
CA LEU A 266 3.20 0.15 -2.71
C LEU A 266 2.08 1.21 -2.64
N THR A 267 2.37 2.37 -2.07
CA THR A 267 1.43 3.50 -2.01
C THR A 267 0.97 3.91 -3.40
N GLY A 268 1.89 4.01 -4.35
CA GLY A 268 1.56 4.32 -5.74
C GLY A 268 0.67 3.26 -6.41
N ILE A 269 0.95 1.97 -6.19
CA ILE A 269 0.14 0.86 -6.72
C ILE A 269 -1.30 0.95 -6.19
N ILE A 270 -1.45 1.03 -4.87
CA ILE A 270 -2.78 1.09 -4.25
C ILE A 270 -3.54 2.34 -4.70
N LEU A 271 -2.89 3.49 -4.76
CA LEU A 271 -3.47 4.73 -5.28
C LEU A 271 -3.97 4.57 -6.72
N GLY A 272 -3.16 3.95 -7.58
CA GLY A 272 -3.52 3.71 -8.98
C GLY A 272 -4.73 2.79 -9.15
N LEU A 273 -4.86 1.75 -8.31
CA LEU A 273 -6.02 0.87 -8.29
C LEU A 273 -7.26 1.58 -7.74
N LEU A 274 -7.12 2.26 -6.61
CA LEU A 274 -8.23 2.99 -5.99
C LEU A 274 -8.79 4.07 -6.93
N ALA A 275 -7.92 4.78 -7.65
CA ALA A 275 -8.32 5.79 -8.63
C ALA A 275 -9.14 5.23 -9.80
N GLN A 276 -8.90 3.98 -10.19
CA GLN A 276 -9.65 3.28 -11.23
C GLN A 276 -11.04 2.81 -10.77
N GLY A 277 -11.40 3.02 -9.49
CA GLY A 277 -12.69 2.66 -8.93
C GLY A 277 -12.77 1.25 -8.33
N TYR A 278 -11.62 0.58 -8.13
CA TYR A 278 -11.63 -0.64 -7.31
C TYR A 278 -12.02 -0.30 -5.87
N GLU A 279 -12.82 -1.17 -5.26
CA GLU A 279 -13.19 -1.02 -3.85
C GLU A 279 -11.93 -0.96 -2.97
N PRO A 280 -11.90 -0.12 -1.92
CA PRO A 280 -10.68 0.15 -1.16
C PRO A 280 -9.97 -1.10 -0.63
N GLU A 281 -10.71 -2.05 -0.07
CA GLU A 281 -10.13 -3.30 0.44
C GLU A 281 -9.58 -4.17 -0.70
N THR A 282 -10.28 -4.22 -1.82
CA THR A 282 -9.81 -4.91 -3.04
C THR A 282 -8.54 -4.25 -3.58
N ALA A 283 -8.50 -2.91 -3.64
CA ALA A 283 -7.31 -2.17 -4.08
C ALA A 283 -6.11 -2.42 -3.16
N ALA A 284 -6.34 -2.50 -1.83
CA ALA A 284 -5.29 -2.82 -0.87
C ALA A 284 -4.77 -4.26 -1.05
N VAL A 285 -5.66 -5.26 -1.13
CA VAL A 285 -5.29 -6.68 -1.28
C VAL A 285 -4.56 -6.92 -2.61
N ALA A 286 -5.14 -6.47 -3.72
CA ALA A 286 -4.53 -6.62 -5.04
C ALA A 286 -3.22 -5.83 -5.16
N GLY A 287 -3.17 -4.62 -4.58
CA GLY A 287 -1.97 -3.79 -4.57
C GLY A 287 -0.80 -4.43 -3.83
N VAL A 288 -1.04 -5.01 -2.66
CA VAL A 288 -0.02 -5.73 -1.88
C VAL A 288 0.45 -6.97 -2.63
N PHE A 289 -0.46 -7.74 -3.21
CA PHE A 289 -0.10 -8.93 -4.00
C PHE A 289 0.77 -8.57 -5.22
N LEU A 290 0.35 -7.58 -6.02
CA LEU A 290 1.11 -7.11 -7.18
C LEU A 290 2.48 -6.56 -6.79
N HIS A 291 2.57 -5.85 -5.68
CA HIS A 291 3.83 -5.33 -5.15
C HIS A 291 4.79 -6.46 -4.78
N GLY A 292 4.32 -7.49 -4.06
CA GLY A 292 5.11 -8.67 -3.72
C GLY A 292 5.56 -9.45 -4.96
N THR A 293 4.63 -9.74 -5.88
CA THR A 293 4.94 -10.42 -7.15
C THR A 293 5.95 -9.65 -8.00
N ALA A 294 5.81 -8.31 -8.07
CA ALA A 294 6.80 -7.48 -8.77
C ALA A 294 8.18 -7.53 -8.09
N GLY A 295 8.22 -7.61 -6.75
CA GLY A 295 9.44 -7.82 -5.99
C GLY A 295 10.11 -9.15 -6.29
N ASP A 296 9.35 -10.24 -6.38
CA ASP A 296 9.86 -11.57 -6.72
C ASP A 296 10.42 -11.62 -8.14
N LEU A 297 9.74 -10.99 -9.08
CA LEU A 297 10.22 -10.83 -10.47
C LEU A 297 11.49 -9.99 -10.55
N ALA A 298 11.59 -8.92 -9.77
CA ALA A 298 12.79 -8.09 -9.67
C ALA A 298 13.97 -8.87 -9.07
N ALA A 299 13.74 -9.62 -7.99
CA ALA A 299 14.77 -10.47 -7.37
C ALA A 299 15.26 -11.56 -8.32
N ALA A 300 14.36 -12.18 -9.09
CA ALA A 300 14.73 -13.15 -10.12
C ALA A 300 15.64 -12.56 -11.22
N GLN A 301 15.49 -11.27 -11.51
CA GLN A 301 16.30 -10.58 -12.51
C GLN A 301 17.61 -10.01 -11.94
N TRP A 302 17.59 -9.41 -10.74
CA TRP A 302 18.68 -8.63 -10.18
C TRP A 302 19.30 -9.23 -8.92
N SER A 303 18.78 -10.34 -8.43
CA SER A 303 18.98 -10.89 -7.08
C SER A 303 18.39 -10.00 -5.96
N GLU A 304 18.13 -10.60 -4.79
CA GLU A 304 17.65 -9.87 -3.60
C GLU A 304 18.63 -8.77 -3.14
N ARG A 305 19.92 -8.92 -3.41
CA ARG A 305 20.95 -7.94 -3.01
C ARG A 305 21.13 -6.80 -4.00
N GLY A 306 20.81 -7.05 -5.28
CA GLY A 306 21.03 -6.09 -6.34
C GLY A 306 19.84 -5.25 -6.72
N MET A 307 18.61 -5.68 -6.34
CA MET A 307 17.39 -4.99 -6.68
C MET A 307 17.18 -3.68 -5.90
N ILE A 308 16.56 -2.72 -6.54
CA ILE A 308 16.14 -1.44 -5.96
C ILE A 308 14.64 -1.22 -6.23
N SER A 309 14.03 -0.24 -5.57
CA SER A 309 12.59 0.03 -5.72
C SER A 309 12.16 0.37 -7.15
N GLY A 310 13.05 0.92 -7.97
CA GLY A 310 12.80 1.12 -9.40
C GLY A 310 12.55 -0.17 -10.17
N ASP A 311 13.23 -1.27 -9.81
CA ASP A 311 13.07 -2.57 -10.46
C ASP A 311 11.71 -3.20 -10.18
N LEU A 312 11.12 -2.92 -8.99
CA LEU A 312 9.75 -3.32 -8.66
C LEU A 312 8.77 -2.65 -9.65
N ILE A 313 8.93 -1.34 -9.86
CA ILE A 313 8.08 -0.57 -10.79
C ILE A 313 8.19 -1.12 -12.20
N ASP A 314 9.40 -1.42 -12.66
CA ASP A 314 9.65 -1.94 -14.01
C ASP A 314 9.12 -3.38 -14.17
N SER A 315 8.98 -4.12 -13.07
CA SER A 315 8.42 -5.47 -13.03
C SER A 315 6.89 -5.51 -12.94
N LEU A 316 6.21 -4.39 -12.59
CA LEU A 316 4.74 -4.36 -12.41
C LEU A 316 3.98 -4.84 -13.66
N GLY A 317 4.41 -4.46 -14.86
CA GLY A 317 3.75 -4.92 -16.08
C GLY A 317 3.82 -6.43 -16.28
N LYS A 318 4.88 -7.09 -15.78
CA LYS A 318 4.99 -8.56 -15.78
C LYS A 318 4.12 -9.17 -14.68
N ALA A 319 4.07 -8.56 -13.49
CA ALA A 319 3.22 -9.01 -12.39
C ALA A 319 1.73 -8.99 -12.81
N PHE A 320 1.26 -7.94 -13.47
CA PHE A 320 -0.09 -7.91 -14.05
C PHE A 320 -0.35 -9.04 -15.05
N LYS A 321 0.63 -9.38 -15.90
CA LYS A 321 0.48 -10.47 -16.90
C LYS A 321 0.38 -11.85 -16.26
N GLN A 322 0.81 -12.04 -15.04
CA GLN A 322 0.65 -13.33 -14.34
C GLN A 322 -0.78 -13.52 -13.83
N VAL A 323 -1.48 -12.42 -13.49
CA VAL A 323 -2.82 -12.46 -12.90
C VAL A 323 -3.95 -12.06 -13.87
N ILE A 324 -3.66 -11.64 -15.08
CA ILE A 324 -4.61 -11.30 -16.14
C ILE A 324 -4.37 -12.23 -17.34
#